data_f993db3c3f4b180c330665ace7dd0956
#
_entry.id   f993db3c3f4b180c330665ace7dd0956
#
_cell.length_a   1.000
_cell.length_b   1.000
_cell.length_c   1.000
_cell.angle_alpha   90.00
_cell.angle_beta   90.00
_cell.angle_gamma   90.00
#
_symmetry.space_group_name_H-M   'P 1'
#
loop_
_entity.id
_entity.type
_entity.pdbx_description
1 polymer ?
#
loop_
_entity_poly.entity_id
_entity_poly.type
_entity_poly.pdbx_seq_one_letter_code
_entity_poly.pdbx_strand_id
1 'polypeptide(L)'
;MDARPDRQVTRAKERLDAGDPYGAIHLLREVVATGQAFADAHHLLGLAYSMVDQREAALGEFDRALALNPRYLEAHLSRAVTLNDLGRADEAGAAFAAARDLGAIDHTGFPAPVASRLANLHAELGEAYVEAGGAAQAIAQFEAAAALRPEFLDLRYRLARLRLAEGDAAGARRDLEAILIARPGYEAARASLGMACYLAGDREGARSAWEACRAGAPDDRKIAAYLSLLERVER
;
A
#
# COMPACT_ATOMS: atom_id res chain seq x y z
N MET A 1 42.43 -4.27 3.36
CA MET A 1 41.36 -4.71 4.27
C MET A 1 40.21 -5.19 3.39
N ASP A 2 40.25 -6.48 2.94
CA ASP A 2 39.31 -7.07 1.99
C ASP A 2 37.94 -7.25 2.66
N ALA A 3 37.08 -6.27 2.51
CA ALA A 3 35.69 -6.45 2.85
C ALA A 3 35.08 -7.35 1.75
N ARG A 4 34.78 -8.62 2.08
CA ARG A 4 34.15 -9.55 1.16
C ARG A 4 32.90 -8.90 0.55
N PRO A 5 32.66 -9.00 -0.77
CA PRO A 5 31.52 -8.38 -1.45
C PRO A 5 30.19 -8.65 -0.77
N ASP A 6 29.95 -9.86 -0.28
CA ASP A 6 28.73 -10.25 0.44
C ASP A 6 28.47 -9.41 1.70
N ARG A 7 29.54 -9.05 2.44
CA ARG A 7 29.39 -8.20 3.62
C ARG A 7 29.07 -6.75 3.25
N GLN A 8 29.60 -6.27 2.13
CA GLN A 8 29.29 -4.92 1.65
C GLN A 8 27.84 -4.83 1.16
N VAL A 9 27.34 -5.85 0.48
CA VAL A 9 25.92 -5.94 0.06
C VAL A 9 25.01 -5.96 1.30
N THR A 10 25.32 -6.76 2.32
CA THR A 10 24.53 -6.80 3.57
C THR A 10 24.52 -5.42 4.24
N ARG A 11 25.67 -4.76 4.37
CA ARG A 11 25.76 -3.41 4.96
C ARG A 11 25.01 -2.36 4.13
N ALA A 12 25.03 -2.49 2.81
CA ALA A 12 24.29 -1.59 1.94
C ALA A 12 22.77 -1.76 2.14
N LYS A 13 22.30 -2.99 2.31
CA LYS A 13 20.89 -3.26 2.65
C LYS A 13 20.50 -2.65 3.99
N GLU A 14 21.34 -2.82 5.03
CA GLU A 14 21.11 -2.19 6.34
C GLU A 14 21.03 -0.65 6.23
N ARG A 15 21.85 -0.04 5.35
CA ARG A 15 21.80 1.40 5.08
C ARG A 15 20.50 1.83 4.42
N LEU A 16 20.00 1.05 3.44
CA LEU A 16 18.71 1.31 2.79
C LEU A 16 17.57 1.21 3.80
N ASP A 17 17.57 0.18 4.63
CA ASP A 17 16.59 -0.02 5.69
C ASP A 17 16.62 1.10 6.74
N ALA A 18 17.77 1.71 6.95
CA ALA A 18 17.98 2.87 7.83
C ALA A 18 17.68 4.24 7.15
N GLY A 19 17.23 4.24 5.87
CA GLY A 19 16.95 5.48 5.13
C GLY A 19 18.21 6.26 4.68
N ASP A 20 19.36 5.58 4.54
CA ASP A 20 20.62 6.16 4.04
C ASP A 20 20.95 5.62 2.62
N PRO A 21 20.26 6.11 1.57
CA PRO A 21 20.51 5.67 0.20
C PRO A 21 21.90 6.07 -0.32
N TYR A 22 22.45 7.21 0.10
CA TYR A 22 23.76 7.65 -0.35
C TYR A 22 24.89 6.75 0.18
N GLY A 23 24.81 6.33 1.45
CA GLY A 23 25.73 5.36 2.03
C GLY A 23 25.62 3.99 1.34
N ALA A 24 24.41 3.58 0.97
CA ALA A 24 24.19 2.35 0.20
C ALA A 24 24.79 2.44 -1.21
N ILE A 25 24.56 3.54 -1.94
CA ILE A 25 25.14 3.78 -3.27
C ILE A 25 26.65 3.68 -3.24
N HIS A 26 27.31 4.29 -2.26
CA HIS A 26 28.76 4.25 -2.14
C HIS A 26 29.27 2.81 -2.01
N LEU A 27 28.71 2.03 -1.08
CA LEU A 27 29.10 0.64 -0.86
C LEU A 27 28.83 -0.26 -2.08
N LEU A 28 27.66 -0.12 -2.69
CA LEU A 28 27.25 -0.96 -3.83
C LEU A 28 28.05 -0.65 -5.09
N ARG A 29 28.40 0.62 -5.34
CA ARG A 29 29.27 0.98 -6.47
C ARG A 29 30.67 0.35 -6.33
N GLU A 30 31.21 0.26 -5.13
CA GLU A 30 32.47 -0.46 -4.91
C GLU A 30 32.31 -1.96 -5.24
N VAL A 31 31.20 -2.58 -4.81
CA VAL A 31 30.92 -4.00 -5.09
C VAL A 31 30.82 -4.25 -6.60
N VAL A 32 30.00 -3.49 -7.32
CA VAL A 32 29.80 -3.70 -8.77
C VAL A 32 31.05 -3.37 -9.59
N ALA A 33 31.93 -2.48 -9.12
CA ALA A 33 33.20 -2.15 -9.76
C ALA A 33 34.23 -3.30 -9.71
N THR A 34 34.06 -4.26 -8.79
CA THR A 34 34.99 -5.42 -8.71
C THR A 34 34.81 -6.42 -9.85
N GLY A 35 33.77 -6.27 -10.67
CA GLY A 35 33.42 -7.21 -11.73
C GLY A 35 32.82 -8.54 -11.25
N GLN A 36 32.72 -8.76 -9.93
CA GLN A 36 31.96 -9.85 -9.33
C GLN A 36 30.52 -9.39 -9.12
N ALA A 37 29.81 -9.14 -10.21
CA ALA A 37 28.49 -8.57 -10.16
C ALA A 37 27.45 -9.65 -9.82
N PHE A 38 26.81 -9.48 -8.68
CA PHE A 38 25.65 -10.26 -8.30
C PHE A 38 24.37 -9.50 -8.67
N ALA A 39 23.35 -10.20 -9.12
CA ALA A 39 22.08 -9.59 -9.52
C ALA A 39 21.43 -8.78 -8.38
N ASP A 40 21.56 -9.24 -7.14
CA ASP A 40 21.06 -8.54 -5.94
C ASP A 40 21.81 -7.24 -5.66
N ALA A 41 23.11 -7.16 -5.89
CA ALA A 41 23.87 -5.92 -5.73
C ALA A 41 23.42 -4.83 -6.72
N HIS A 42 23.19 -5.19 -7.98
CA HIS A 42 22.63 -4.29 -8.99
C HIS A 42 21.18 -3.89 -8.64
N HIS A 43 20.34 -4.83 -8.20
CA HIS A 43 18.98 -4.51 -7.77
C HIS A 43 18.96 -3.53 -6.59
N LEU A 44 19.76 -3.76 -5.54
CA LEU A 44 19.86 -2.85 -4.40
C LEU A 44 20.41 -1.47 -4.80
N LEU A 45 21.38 -1.42 -5.73
CA LEU A 45 21.91 -0.14 -6.24
C LEU A 45 20.81 0.61 -7.02
N GLY A 46 20.02 -0.08 -7.82
CA GLY A 46 18.85 0.48 -8.50
C GLY A 46 17.82 1.05 -7.51
N LEU A 47 17.52 0.32 -6.43
CA LEU A 47 16.63 0.81 -5.36
C LEU A 47 17.19 2.08 -4.72
N ALA A 48 18.50 2.08 -4.39
CA ALA A 48 19.15 3.25 -3.81
C ALA A 48 19.08 4.47 -4.74
N TYR A 49 19.28 4.29 -6.04
CA TYR A 49 19.14 5.38 -7.03
C TYR A 49 17.68 5.87 -7.13
N SER A 50 16.69 4.98 -7.06
CA SER A 50 15.28 5.36 -7.06
C SER A 50 14.94 6.22 -5.84
N MET A 51 15.50 5.91 -4.65
CA MET A 51 15.28 6.69 -3.42
C MET A 51 15.85 8.11 -3.48
N VAL A 52 16.85 8.36 -4.34
CA VAL A 52 17.44 9.70 -4.56
C VAL A 52 16.98 10.32 -5.87
N ASP A 53 15.88 9.87 -6.42
CA ASP A 53 15.24 10.37 -7.65
C ASP A 53 16.10 10.27 -8.93
N GLN A 54 17.09 9.38 -8.93
CA GLN A 54 17.93 9.09 -10.10
C GLN A 54 17.35 7.91 -10.92
N ARG A 55 16.13 8.10 -11.45
CA ARG A 55 15.31 7.03 -12.04
C ARG A 55 15.96 6.36 -13.24
N GLU A 56 16.61 7.11 -14.12
CA GLU A 56 17.31 6.52 -15.28
C GLU A 56 18.52 5.69 -14.86
N ALA A 57 19.28 6.13 -13.86
CA ALA A 57 20.35 5.33 -13.29
C ALA A 57 19.82 4.04 -12.65
N ALA A 58 18.69 4.12 -11.94
CA ALA A 58 18.01 2.98 -11.36
C ALA A 58 17.62 1.95 -12.42
N LEU A 59 17.01 2.38 -13.54
CA LEU A 59 16.67 1.50 -14.68
C LEU A 59 17.89 0.76 -15.21
N GLY A 60 19.00 1.48 -15.40
CA GLY A 60 20.23 0.84 -15.88
C GLY A 60 20.74 -0.26 -14.94
N GLU A 61 20.57 -0.09 -13.64
CA GLU A 61 20.98 -1.11 -12.66
C GLU A 61 19.99 -2.28 -12.62
N PHE A 62 18.67 -2.03 -12.74
CA PHE A 62 17.68 -3.10 -12.85
C PHE A 62 17.88 -3.93 -14.12
N ASP A 63 18.19 -3.30 -15.25
CA ASP A 63 18.51 -4.01 -16.50
C ASP A 63 19.75 -4.91 -16.34
N ARG A 64 20.78 -4.45 -15.62
CA ARG A 64 21.96 -5.28 -15.30
C ARG A 64 21.63 -6.44 -14.38
N ALA A 65 20.79 -6.22 -13.36
CA ALA A 65 20.31 -7.28 -12.48
C ALA A 65 19.57 -8.36 -13.28
N LEU A 66 18.71 -7.96 -14.22
CA LEU A 66 17.95 -8.85 -15.09
C LEU A 66 18.82 -9.55 -16.15
N ALA A 67 19.89 -8.91 -16.61
CA ALA A 67 20.87 -9.55 -17.48
C ALA A 67 21.62 -10.69 -16.77
N LEU A 68 21.88 -10.55 -15.47
CA LEU A 68 22.53 -11.59 -14.64
C LEU A 68 21.53 -12.65 -14.17
N ASN A 69 20.31 -12.26 -13.82
CA ASN A 69 19.24 -13.17 -13.42
C ASN A 69 17.93 -12.78 -14.11
N PRO A 70 17.63 -13.33 -15.31
CA PRO A 70 16.38 -13.03 -16.03
C PRO A 70 15.10 -13.41 -15.28
N ARG A 71 15.19 -14.23 -14.23
CA ARG A 71 14.07 -14.66 -13.38
C ARG A 71 13.98 -13.89 -12.06
N TYR A 72 14.68 -12.76 -11.95
CA TYR A 72 14.67 -11.96 -10.72
C TYR A 72 13.39 -11.14 -10.64
N LEU A 73 12.37 -11.69 -9.96
CA LEU A 73 11.04 -11.10 -9.83
C LEU A 73 11.08 -9.67 -9.33
N GLU A 74 11.80 -9.42 -8.24
CA GLU A 74 11.88 -8.09 -7.60
C GLU A 74 12.51 -7.04 -8.54
N ALA A 75 13.48 -7.44 -9.38
CA ALA A 75 14.09 -6.54 -10.36
C ALA A 75 13.11 -6.17 -11.48
N HIS A 76 12.32 -7.13 -12.00
CA HIS A 76 11.24 -6.84 -12.96
C HIS A 76 10.23 -5.86 -12.38
N LEU A 77 9.86 -6.03 -11.11
CA LEU A 77 8.91 -5.17 -10.43
C LEU A 77 9.43 -3.75 -10.23
N SER A 78 10.66 -3.65 -9.69
CA SER A 78 11.29 -2.35 -9.45
C SER A 78 11.48 -1.59 -10.76
N ARG A 79 11.87 -2.30 -11.82
CA ARG A 79 11.97 -1.75 -13.18
C ARG A 79 10.63 -1.22 -13.68
N ALA A 80 9.55 -2.01 -13.53
CA ALA A 80 8.23 -1.63 -13.99
C ALA A 80 7.70 -0.38 -13.27
N VAL A 81 7.88 -0.31 -11.95
CA VAL A 81 7.49 0.88 -11.17
C VAL A 81 8.28 2.10 -11.62
N THR A 82 9.61 1.98 -11.78
CA THR A 82 10.46 3.10 -12.21
C THR A 82 10.10 3.58 -13.62
N LEU A 83 9.76 2.66 -14.54
CA LEU A 83 9.28 3.01 -15.88
C LEU A 83 7.94 3.76 -15.83
N ASN A 84 7.03 3.32 -14.96
CA ASN A 84 5.75 4.01 -14.76
C ASN A 84 5.96 5.43 -14.22
N ASP A 85 6.86 5.61 -13.26
CA ASP A 85 7.22 6.93 -12.69
C ASP A 85 7.86 7.87 -13.72
N LEU A 86 8.49 7.30 -14.74
CA LEU A 86 9.03 8.05 -15.90
C LEU A 86 7.99 8.30 -17.01
N GLY A 87 6.75 7.84 -16.84
CA GLY A 87 5.69 7.98 -17.85
C GLY A 87 5.83 7.01 -19.04
N ARG A 88 6.73 6.00 -18.96
CA ARG A 88 6.98 4.98 -20.01
C ARG A 88 6.03 3.80 -19.85
N ALA A 89 4.72 4.05 -19.98
CA ALA A 89 3.64 3.13 -19.62
C ALA A 89 3.70 1.78 -20.38
N ASP A 90 4.00 1.78 -21.66
CA ASP A 90 4.07 0.55 -22.47
C ASP A 90 5.19 -0.38 -22.00
N GLU A 91 6.35 0.18 -21.68
CA GLU A 91 7.49 -0.57 -21.17
C GLU A 91 7.27 -1.05 -19.73
N ALA A 92 6.60 -0.23 -18.91
CA ALA A 92 6.17 -0.64 -17.59
C ALA A 92 5.21 -1.84 -17.67
N GLY A 93 4.24 -1.80 -18.57
CA GLY A 93 3.32 -2.91 -18.83
C GLY A 93 4.05 -4.22 -19.24
N ALA A 94 5.05 -4.12 -20.12
CA ALA A 94 5.85 -5.27 -20.51
C ALA A 94 6.67 -5.86 -19.33
N ALA A 95 7.25 -5.00 -18.48
CA ALA A 95 8.01 -5.43 -17.32
C ALA A 95 7.10 -6.07 -16.25
N PHE A 96 5.88 -5.56 -16.04
CA PHE A 96 4.87 -6.20 -15.19
C PHE A 96 4.42 -7.56 -15.74
N ALA A 97 4.23 -7.68 -17.08
CA ALA A 97 3.90 -8.97 -17.70
C ALA A 97 5.00 -10.00 -17.47
N ALA A 98 6.27 -9.63 -17.63
CA ALA A 98 7.40 -10.50 -17.35
C ALA A 98 7.44 -10.94 -15.87
N ALA A 99 7.20 -10.02 -14.94
CA ALA A 99 7.10 -10.35 -13.51
C ALA A 99 5.95 -11.32 -13.20
N ARG A 100 4.80 -11.12 -13.83
CA ARG A 100 3.63 -12.00 -13.70
C ARG A 100 3.96 -13.43 -14.13
N ASP A 101 4.68 -13.59 -15.23
CA ASP A 101 5.00 -14.92 -15.79
C ASP A 101 6.02 -15.69 -14.92
N LEU A 102 6.72 -15.01 -14.02
CA LEU A 102 7.69 -15.60 -13.09
C LEU A 102 7.11 -16.05 -11.75
N GLY A 103 5.98 -15.50 -11.34
CA GLY A 103 5.37 -15.73 -10.02
C GLY A 103 4.06 -16.52 -10.08
N ALA A 104 3.67 -17.11 -8.95
CA ALA A 104 2.32 -17.62 -8.80
C ALA A 104 1.33 -16.44 -8.84
N ILE A 105 0.39 -16.50 -9.79
CA ILE A 105 -0.62 -15.46 -10.00
C ILE A 105 -1.76 -15.70 -9.01
N ASP A 106 -2.14 -14.67 -8.26
CA ASP A 106 -3.34 -14.68 -7.42
C ASP A 106 -4.58 -14.22 -8.21
N HIS A 107 -5.69 -14.01 -7.50
CA HIS A 107 -6.95 -13.53 -8.09
C HIS A 107 -6.85 -12.15 -8.78
N THR A 108 -5.78 -11.39 -8.54
CA THR A 108 -5.56 -10.06 -9.14
C THR A 108 -4.88 -10.14 -10.51
N GLY A 109 -4.39 -11.31 -10.89
CA GLY A 109 -3.57 -11.49 -12.10
C GLY A 109 -2.11 -11.09 -11.92
N PHE A 110 -1.67 -10.83 -10.67
CA PHE A 110 -0.30 -10.50 -10.32
C PHE A 110 0.26 -11.47 -9.27
N PRO A 111 1.60 -11.67 -9.20
CA PRO A 111 2.22 -12.27 -8.03
C PRO A 111 1.89 -11.47 -6.76
N ALA A 112 1.68 -12.16 -5.63
CA ALA A 112 1.29 -11.52 -4.38
C ALA A 112 2.19 -10.34 -3.93
N PRO A 113 3.53 -10.40 -4.05
CA PRO A 113 4.39 -9.24 -3.75
C PRO A 113 4.13 -8.04 -4.66
N VAL A 114 3.81 -8.30 -5.95
CA VAL A 114 3.47 -7.25 -6.94
C VAL A 114 2.18 -6.57 -6.56
N ALA A 115 1.13 -7.37 -6.35
CA ALA A 115 -0.18 -6.86 -5.98
C ALA A 115 -0.10 -6.02 -4.69
N SER A 116 0.70 -6.46 -3.69
CA SER A 116 0.94 -5.70 -2.47
C SER A 116 1.63 -4.36 -2.72
N ARG A 117 2.67 -4.35 -3.56
CA ARG A 117 3.40 -3.11 -3.88
C ARG A 117 2.52 -2.13 -4.67
N LEU A 118 1.77 -2.62 -5.66
CA LEU A 118 0.82 -1.80 -6.40
C LEU A 118 -0.28 -1.24 -5.49
N ALA A 119 -0.83 -2.05 -4.57
CA ALA A 119 -1.81 -1.59 -3.60
C ALA A 119 -1.26 -0.46 -2.71
N ASN A 120 -0.01 -0.56 -2.26
CA ASN A 120 0.63 0.49 -1.48
C ASN A 120 0.83 1.78 -2.30
N LEU A 121 1.27 1.67 -3.57
CA LEU A 121 1.42 2.83 -4.45
C LEU A 121 0.08 3.53 -4.72
N HIS A 122 -0.99 2.76 -4.95
CA HIS A 122 -2.34 3.32 -5.05
C HIS A 122 -2.76 3.99 -3.74
N ALA A 123 -2.44 3.42 -2.59
CA ALA A 123 -2.76 4.03 -1.30
C ALA A 123 -2.00 5.35 -1.09
N GLU A 124 -0.69 5.40 -1.38
CA GLU A 124 0.13 6.62 -1.32
C GLU A 124 -0.42 7.72 -2.24
N LEU A 125 -0.79 7.36 -3.47
CA LEU A 125 -1.40 8.30 -4.40
C LEU A 125 -2.79 8.77 -3.91
N GLY A 126 -3.56 7.86 -3.30
CA GLY A 126 -4.82 8.20 -2.66
C GLY A 126 -4.66 9.23 -1.55
N GLU A 127 -3.67 9.07 -0.67
CA GLU A 127 -3.35 10.05 0.39
C GLU A 127 -2.95 11.40 -0.20
N ALA A 128 -2.11 11.43 -1.25
CA ALA A 128 -1.74 12.66 -1.92
C ALA A 128 -2.96 13.40 -2.52
N TYR A 129 -3.92 12.65 -3.07
CA TYR A 129 -5.18 13.26 -3.53
C TYR A 129 -6.05 13.78 -2.38
N VAL A 130 -6.10 13.10 -1.23
CA VAL A 130 -6.78 13.61 -0.03
C VAL A 130 -6.17 14.94 0.41
N GLU A 131 -4.84 15.04 0.48
CA GLU A 131 -4.12 16.27 0.85
C GLU A 131 -4.37 17.40 -0.15
N ALA A 132 -4.49 17.07 -1.44
CA ALA A 132 -4.82 18.04 -2.50
C ALA A 132 -6.32 18.38 -2.59
N GLY A 133 -7.19 17.79 -1.76
CA GLY A 133 -8.64 18.00 -1.80
C GLY A 133 -9.37 17.27 -2.94
N GLY A 134 -8.70 16.33 -3.59
CA GLY A 134 -9.23 15.53 -4.70
C GLY A 134 -9.94 14.25 -4.20
N ALA A 135 -11.06 14.38 -3.49
CA ALA A 135 -11.74 13.25 -2.83
C ALA A 135 -12.16 12.14 -3.83
N ALA A 136 -12.68 12.48 -5.00
CA ALA A 136 -13.09 11.50 -6.00
C ALA A 136 -11.90 10.69 -6.53
N GLN A 137 -10.77 11.34 -6.80
CA GLN A 137 -9.54 10.69 -7.22
C GLN A 137 -8.98 9.80 -6.11
N ALA A 138 -9.00 10.28 -4.86
CA ALA A 138 -8.56 9.51 -3.70
C ALA A 138 -9.40 8.23 -3.53
N ILE A 139 -10.73 8.31 -3.64
CA ILE A 139 -11.62 7.15 -3.61
C ILE A 139 -11.23 6.13 -4.68
N ALA A 140 -11.03 6.56 -5.93
CA ALA A 140 -10.66 5.67 -7.02
C ALA A 140 -9.31 4.96 -6.75
N GLN A 141 -8.34 5.65 -6.15
CA GLN A 141 -7.05 5.06 -5.80
C GLN A 141 -7.18 4.05 -4.64
N PHE A 142 -7.92 4.37 -3.59
CA PHE A 142 -8.17 3.41 -2.50
C PHE A 142 -9.01 2.21 -2.95
N GLU A 143 -9.95 2.37 -3.89
CA GLU A 143 -10.68 1.26 -4.51
C GLU A 143 -9.73 0.32 -5.26
N ALA A 144 -8.82 0.88 -6.08
CA ALA A 144 -7.80 0.09 -6.78
C ALA A 144 -6.89 -0.67 -5.80
N ALA A 145 -6.46 -0.01 -4.73
CA ALA A 145 -5.66 -0.64 -3.68
C ALA A 145 -6.40 -1.80 -3.00
N ALA A 146 -7.67 -1.58 -2.62
CA ALA A 146 -8.51 -2.59 -1.98
C ALA A 146 -8.89 -3.77 -2.91
N ALA A 147 -8.98 -3.52 -4.22
CA ALA A 147 -9.19 -4.57 -5.21
C ALA A 147 -7.95 -5.45 -5.39
N LEU A 148 -6.75 -4.86 -5.35
CA LEU A 148 -5.49 -5.60 -5.42
C LEU A 148 -5.23 -6.43 -4.16
N ARG A 149 -5.54 -5.90 -2.97
CA ARG A 149 -5.30 -6.56 -1.68
C ARG A 149 -6.51 -6.42 -0.76
N PRO A 150 -7.55 -7.23 -0.97
CA PRO A 150 -8.78 -7.18 -0.15
C PRO A 150 -8.54 -7.43 1.34
N GLU A 151 -7.46 -8.11 1.70
CA GLU A 151 -7.05 -8.38 3.07
C GLU A 151 -6.39 -7.18 3.78
N PHE A 152 -6.03 -6.11 3.06
CA PHE A 152 -5.52 -4.88 3.65
C PHE A 152 -6.68 -4.06 4.22
N LEU A 153 -7.18 -4.51 5.36
CA LEU A 153 -8.39 -3.94 5.99
C LEU A 153 -8.23 -2.48 6.40
N ASP A 154 -7.03 -2.01 6.64
CA ASP A 154 -6.71 -0.61 6.92
C ASP A 154 -6.93 0.29 5.69
N LEU A 155 -6.58 -0.15 4.49
CA LEU A 155 -6.86 0.58 3.25
C LEU A 155 -8.37 0.66 2.99
N ARG A 156 -9.08 -0.45 3.16
CA ARG A 156 -10.53 -0.48 3.04
C ARG A 156 -11.21 0.41 4.09
N TYR A 157 -10.65 0.48 5.31
CA TYR A 157 -11.15 1.37 6.34
C TYR A 157 -10.94 2.85 5.99
N ARG A 158 -9.79 3.21 5.41
CA ARG A 158 -9.54 4.58 4.90
C ARG A 158 -10.53 4.95 3.80
N LEU A 159 -10.77 4.04 2.83
CA LEU A 159 -11.79 4.21 1.80
C LEU A 159 -13.17 4.46 2.40
N ALA A 160 -13.60 3.64 3.35
CA ALA A 160 -14.89 3.78 4.01
C ALA A 160 -15.04 5.13 4.73
N ARG A 161 -13.99 5.59 5.41
CA ARG A 161 -13.98 6.90 6.07
C ARG A 161 -14.07 8.05 5.08
N LEU A 162 -13.37 7.95 3.95
CA LEU A 162 -13.44 8.98 2.91
C LEU A 162 -14.84 9.02 2.27
N ARG A 163 -15.44 7.87 1.99
CA ARG A 163 -16.82 7.78 1.51
C ARG A 163 -17.82 8.41 2.47
N LEU A 164 -17.64 8.20 3.80
CA LEU A 164 -18.48 8.86 4.82
C LEU A 164 -18.33 10.39 4.77
N ALA A 165 -17.11 10.90 4.58
CA ALA A 165 -16.85 12.33 4.49
C ALA A 165 -17.51 12.95 3.24
N GLU A 166 -17.57 12.20 2.14
CA GLU A 166 -18.21 12.61 0.88
C GLU A 166 -19.71 12.31 0.82
N GLY A 167 -20.29 11.74 1.89
CA GLY A 167 -21.71 11.46 1.98
C GLY A 167 -22.16 10.13 1.36
N ASP A 168 -21.25 9.31 0.84
CA ASP A 168 -21.56 7.95 0.36
C ASP A 168 -21.68 6.98 1.53
N ALA A 169 -22.74 7.14 2.31
CA ALA A 169 -23.01 6.27 3.46
C ALA A 169 -23.23 4.79 3.04
N ALA A 170 -23.82 4.55 1.88
CA ALA A 170 -24.07 3.20 1.40
C ALA A 170 -22.79 2.47 0.97
N GLY A 171 -21.88 3.15 0.29
CA GLY A 171 -20.56 2.61 -0.06
C GLY A 171 -19.73 2.34 1.18
N ALA A 172 -19.69 3.30 2.10
CA ALA A 172 -18.98 3.14 3.38
C ALA A 172 -19.51 1.96 4.19
N ARG A 173 -20.84 1.78 4.26
CA ARG A 173 -21.47 0.64 4.94
C ARG A 173 -20.97 -0.69 4.38
N ARG A 174 -20.99 -0.87 3.06
CA ARG A 174 -20.51 -2.10 2.41
C ARG A 174 -19.05 -2.41 2.77
N ASP A 175 -18.18 -1.41 2.73
CA ASP A 175 -16.77 -1.61 3.08
C ASP A 175 -16.58 -1.97 4.56
N LEU A 176 -17.30 -1.30 5.46
CA LEU A 176 -17.21 -1.54 6.90
C LEU A 176 -17.77 -2.91 7.30
N GLU A 177 -18.85 -3.34 6.69
CA GLU A 177 -19.41 -4.69 6.85
C GLU A 177 -18.40 -5.75 6.40
N ALA A 178 -17.75 -5.57 5.24
CA ALA A 178 -16.72 -6.46 4.76
C ALA A 178 -15.50 -6.54 5.70
N ILE A 179 -15.10 -5.40 6.28
CA ILE A 179 -14.03 -5.37 7.31
C ILE A 179 -14.45 -6.19 8.54
N LEU A 180 -15.68 -6.01 9.02
CA LEU A 180 -16.15 -6.70 10.22
C LEU A 180 -16.41 -8.20 10.02
N ILE A 181 -16.71 -8.63 8.79
CA ILE A 181 -16.73 -10.05 8.43
C ILE A 181 -15.32 -10.64 8.55
N ALA A 182 -14.29 -9.96 8.02
CA ALA A 182 -12.91 -10.43 8.08
C ALA A 182 -12.27 -10.32 9.47
N ARG A 183 -12.64 -9.26 10.22
CA ARG A 183 -12.12 -8.96 11.57
C ARG A 183 -13.23 -8.45 12.46
N PRO A 184 -13.99 -9.34 13.12
CA PRO A 184 -15.12 -8.94 13.99
C PRO A 184 -14.73 -8.01 15.14
N GLY A 185 -13.48 -8.06 15.61
CA GLY A 185 -12.95 -7.22 16.68
C GLY A 185 -12.45 -5.83 16.23
N TYR A 186 -12.72 -5.40 14.99
CA TYR A 186 -12.25 -4.09 14.52
C TYR A 186 -13.20 -2.98 15.01
N GLU A 187 -13.00 -2.52 16.26
CA GLU A 187 -13.90 -1.56 16.93
C GLU A 187 -14.06 -0.23 16.17
N ALA A 188 -12.96 0.30 15.60
CA ALA A 188 -13.04 1.55 14.84
C ALA A 188 -13.94 1.41 13.58
N ALA A 189 -13.92 0.25 12.92
CA ALA A 189 -14.81 -0.03 11.81
C ALA A 189 -16.26 -0.17 12.26
N ARG A 190 -16.50 -0.81 13.41
CA ARG A 190 -17.86 -0.94 13.99
C ARG A 190 -18.44 0.42 14.39
N ALA A 191 -17.64 1.29 15.02
CA ALA A 191 -18.07 2.65 15.35
C ALA A 191 -18.42 3.47 14.10
N SER A 192 -17.61 3.33 13.03
CA SER A 192 -17.86 3.97 11.73
C SER A 192 -19.06 3.38 11.00
N LEU A 193 -19.33 2.06 11.15
CA LEU A 193 -20.54 1.42 10.63
C LEU A 193 -21.81 2.03 11.24
N GLY A 194 -21.80 2.26 12.54
CA GLY A 194 -22.91 2.98 13.22
C GLY A 194 -23.15 4.36 12.60
N MET A 195 -22.08 5.09 12.26
CA MET A 195 -22.19 6.39 11.58
C MET A 195 -22.75 6.23 10.14
N ALA A 196 -22.29 5.25 9.39
CA ALA A 196 -22.81 4.96 8.05
C ALA A 196 -24.31 4.63 8.09
N CYS A 197 -24.74 3.78 9.02
CA CYS A 197 -26.15 3.47 9.26
C CYS A 197 -26.95 4.72 9.62
N TYR A 198 -26.46 5.54 10.52
CA TYR A 198 -27.12 6.79 10.94
C TYR A 198 -27.32 7.74 9.76
N LEU A 199 -26.29 7.97 8.94
CA LEU A 199 -26.37 8.84 7.77
C LEU A 199 -27.27 8.28 6.68
N ALA A 200 -27.42 6.95 6.59
CA ALA A 200 -28.35 6.28 5.70
C ALA A 200 -29.79 6.24 6.23
N GLY A 201 -30.08 6.78 7.44
CA GLY A 201 -31.38 6.75 8.09
C GLY A 201 -31.73 5.43 8.79
N ASP A 202 -30.82 4.47 8.82
CA ASP A 202 -30.93 3.19 9.53
C ASP A 202 -30.57 3.38 11.02
N ARG A 203 -31.55 3.86 11.80
CA ARG A 203 -31.34 4.16 13.22
C ARG A 203 -31.11 2.91 14.05
N GLU A 204 -31.80 1.81 13.72
CA GLU A 204 -31.63 0.55 14.45
C GLU A 204 -30.24 -0.06 14.21
N GLY A 205 -29.77 -0.06 12.95
CA GLY A 205 -28.40 -0.47 12.63
C GLY A 205 -27.34 0.39 13.33
N ALA A 206 -27.54 1.71 13.38
CA ALA A 206 -26.65 2.63 14.08
C ALA A 206 -26.57 2.30 15.57
N ARG A 207 -27.77 2.14 16.21
CA ARG A 207 -27.88 1.78 17.64
C ARG A 207 -27.15 0.46 17.93
N SER A 208 -27.45 -0.58 17.17
CA SER A 208 -26.86 -1.91 17.32
C SER A 208 -25.32 -1.87 17.25
N ALA A 209 -24.78 -1.17 16.24
CA ALA A 209 -23.33 -1.03 16.08
C ALA A 209 -22.66 -0.30 17.25
N TRP A 210 -23.26 0.82 17.72
CA TRP A 210 -22.68 1.60 18.82
C TRP A 210 -22.88 0.94 20.20
N GLU A 211 -23.97 0.21 20.43
CA GLU A 211 -24.13 -0.60 21.66
C GLU A 211 -23.11 -1.73 21.73
N ALA A 212 -22.81 -2.37 20.60
CA ALA A 212 -21.74 -3.37 20.54
C ALA A 212 -20.36 -2.76 20.83
N CYS A 213 -20.09 -1.52 20.38
CA CYS A 213 -18.85 -0.80 20.77
C CYS A 213 -18.84 -0.50 22.27
N ARG A 214 -19.97 -0.03 22.83
CA ARG A 214 -20.07 0.28 24.26
C ARG A 214 -19.87 -0.94 25.15
N ALA A 215 -20.29 -2.12 24.70
CA ALA A 215 -20.04 -3.36 25.44
C ALA A 215 -18.53 -3.68 25.58
N GLY A 216 -17.72 -3.35 24.56
CA GLY A 216 -16.25 -3.52 24.59
C GLY A 216 -15.50 -2.39 25.29
N ALA A 217 -16.04 -1.17 25.25
CA ALA A 217 -15.44 0.06 25.83
C ALA A 217 -16.53 0.92 26.49
N PRO A 218 -16.96 0.61 27.73
CA PRO A 218 -18.08 1.29 28.40
C PRO A 218 -17.87 2.80 28.60
N ASP A 219 -16.63 3.23 28.77
CA ASP A 219 -16.26 4.63 29.08
C ASP A 219 -15.95 5.47 27.81
N ASP A 220 -16.19 4.95 26.61
CA ASP A 220 -15.96 5.70 25.37
C ASP A 220 -17.00 6.83 25.23
N ARG A 221 -16.54 8.05 25.51
CA ARG A 221 -17.37 9.28 25.49
C ARG A 221 -17.94 9.55 24.09
N LYS A 222 -17.24 9.15 23.03
CA LYS A 222 -17.67 9.34 21.64
C LYS A 222 -18.87 8.44 21.33
N ILE A 223 -18.80 7.19 21.73
CA ILE A 223 -19.90 6.23 21.56
C ILE A 223 -21.11 6.64 22.40
N ALA A 224 -20.89 7.09 23.66
CA ALA A 224 -21.96 7.60 24.49
C ALA A 224 -22.66 8.82 23.87
N ALA A 225 -21.90 9.74 23.27
CA ALA A 225 -22.45 10.89 22.55
C ALA A 225 -23.27 10.47 21.32
N TYR A 226 -22.84 9.50 20.57
CA TYR A 226 -23.58 8.99 19.41
C TYR A 226 -24.89 8.33 19.81
N LEU A 227 -24.92 7.54 20.87
CA LEU A 227 -26.15 6.93 21.39
C LEU A 227 -27.12 8.00 21.92
N SER A 228 -26.60 9.02 22.61
CA SER A 228 -27.46 10.13 23.10
C SER A 228 -28.04 10.98 21.96
N LEU A 229 -27.36 11.05 20.79
CA LEU A 229 -27.89 11.73 19.61
C LEU A 229 -29.11 10.99 19.05
N LEU A 230 -29.08 9.66 19.00
CA LEU A 230 -30.23 8.86 18.58
C LEU A 230 -31.44 9.09 19.47
N GLU A 231 -31.27 9.10 20.79
CA GLU A 231 -32.36 9.30 21.75
C GLU A 231 -33.04 10.68 21.63
N ARG A 232 -32.25 11.71 21.21
CA ARG A 232 -32.81 13.08 21.02
C ARG A 232 -33.65 13.20 19.75
N VAL A 233 -33.37 12.42 18.73
CA VAL A 233 -34.08 12.47 17.44
C VAL A 233 -35.38 11.64 17.51
N GLU A 234 -35.52 10.75 18.49
CA GLU A 234 -36.72 9.92 18.71
C GLU A 234 -37.78 10.61 19.61
N ARG A 235 -37.45 11.77 20.24
CA ARG A 235 -38.38 12.60 20.99
C ARG A 235 -38.99 13.71 20.15
#